data_e6c56b5bcb284e7b8ab6527bce262834
#
_entry.id   e6c56b5bcb284e7b8ab6527bce262834
#
_cell.length_a   1.000
_cell.length_b   1.000
_cell.length_c   1.000
_cell.angle_alpha   90.00
_cell.angle_beta   90.00
_cell.angle_gamma   90.00
#
_symmetry.space_group_name_H-M   'P 1'
#
loop_
_entity.id
_entity.type
_entity.pdbx_description
1 polymer ?
#
loop_
_entity_poly.entity_id
_entity_poly.type
_entity_poly.pdbx_seq_one_letter_code
_entity_poly.pdbx_strand_id
1 'polypeptide(L)'
;MAENSTQSGYNIHWRRNLAVCFAGSFSTLIAMTLLLPFLPLYVEQLGAKGHAAIVQWSGVAYGATFFAAALVAPLWGRLGDLYGRKLMLVRASFGMAICMSLTGMVESVWQLVLLRLLIGFAGGYSSGSTILVAMQTPKERSGWALGVLSAGITAGSLVGPLLGGMLPPLIGIRATFLLSGAVIFLAFLATTFLIKENPPAPKAVSSAKPKSGWAQIPDKRPVVAMLTTGMLLAFATMSIEPIITVYVQQLVADQSKVTMVAGVVMSAAALGTILSSSWLGKLADRVGHWNVVVGALAVSALLLVPQAFVTDGWQLIGLRFLMGLALGGLLPCITSVIRHNIPDGVGGNVLGLSISAQYVGQVAGPLAGGFVGGHFGMRAVFLGTSVLMALGAVYNWIVQTRRARHMLLEAGES
;
A
#
# COMPACT_ATOMS: atom_id res chain seq x y z
N MET A 1 34.52 -30.29 -27.33
CA MET A 1 34.03 -28.91 -27.30
C MET A 1 32.74 -28.90 -26.47
N ALA A 2 32.89 -28.70 -25.19
CA ALA A 2 31.80 -28.50 -24.24
C ALA A 2 32.07 -27.14 -23.62
N GLU A 3 31.60 -26.08 -24.31
CA GLU A 3 31.73 -24.71 -23.84
C GLU A 3 30.56 -24.32 -22.98
N ASN A 4 30.87 -24.06 -21.73
CA ASN A 4 30.34 -22.98 -20.90
C ASN A 4 28.84 -22.65 -20.96
N SER A 5 28.02 -23.45 -20.28
CA SER A 5 26.64 -23.08 -19.88
C SER A 5 26.54 -22.49 -18.45
N THR A 6 27.58 -21.86 -17.95
CA THR A 6 27.67 -21.38 -16.56
C THR A 6 27.79 -19.86 -16.43
N GLN A 7 27.05 -19.07 -17.24
CA GLN A 7 26.99 -17.62 -17.03
C GLN A 7 25.69 -16.97 -17.53
N SER A 8 24.54 -17.35 -17.02
CA SER A 8 23.43 -16.39 -16.99
C SER A 8 22.56 -16.66 -15.77
N GLY A 9 22.81 -15.92 -14.69
CA GLY A 9 22.03 -16.01 -13.46
C GLY A 9 20.59 -15.48 -13.59
N TYR A 10 20.07 -15.42 -14.83
CA TYR A 10 18.70 -15.00 -15.12
C TYR A 10 17.88 -16.14 -15.75
N ASN A 11 16.56 -16.08 -15.58
CA ASN A 11 15.66 -17.06 -16.17
C ASN A 11 15.35 -16.68 -17.64
N ILE A 12 15.52 -17.65 -18.56
CA ILE A 12 15.23 -17.47 -19.99
C ILE A 12 13.78 -17.00 -20.24
N HIS A 13 12.88 -17.31 -19.32
CA HIS A 13 11.45 -16.96 -19.41
C HIS A 13 11.07 -15.67 -18.65
N TRP A 14 12.03 -14.85 -18.22
CA TRP A 14 11.79 -13.69 -17.37
C TRP A 14 10.78 -12.70 -17.94
N ARG A 15 10.72 -12.46 -19.25
CA ARG A 15 9.73 -11.56 -19.87
C ARG A 15 8.31 -12.07 -19.70
N ARG A 16 8.10 -13.39 -19.90
CA ARG A 16 6.80 -14.01 -19.68
C ARG A 16 6.41 -13.98 -18.23
N ASN A 17 7.34 -14.31 -17.34
CA ASN A 17 7.12 -14.23 -15.90
C ASN A 17 6.77 -12.80 -15.46
N LEU A 18 7.44 -11.77 -16.02
CA LEU A 18 7.11 -10.36 -15.77
C LEU A 18 5.68 -10.03 -16.23
N ALA A 19 5.28 -10.45 -17.42
CA ALA A 19 3.93 -10.18 -17.93
C ALA A 19 2.83 -10.82 -17.04
N VAL A 20 3.03 -12.07 -16.60
CA VAL A 20 2.12 -12.75 -15.68
C VAL A 20 2.09 -12.07 -14.30
N CYS A 21 3.25 -11.71 -13.76
CA CYS A 21 3.36 -10.99 -12.49
C CYS A 21 2.70 -9.59 -12.56
N PHE A 22 2.85 -8.90 -13.69
CA PHE A 22 2.17 -7.62 -13.95
C PHE A 22 0.65 -7.79 -13.93
N ALA A 23 0.12 -8.71 -14.74
CA ALA A 23 -1.32 -8.96 -14.85
C ALA A 23 -1.90 -9.42 -13.50
N GLY A 24 -1.21 -10.33 -12.79
CA GLY A 24 -1.64 -10.83 -11.48
C GLY A 24 -1.58 -9.75 -10.39
N SER A 25 -0.53 -8.93 -10.35
CA SER A 25 -0.45 -7.82 -9.40
C SER A 25 -1.49 -6.74 -9.69
N PHE A 26 -1.71 -6.40 -10.95
CA PHE A 26 -2.75 -5.48 -11.39
C PHE A 26 -4.13 -5.96 -10.94
N SER A 27 -4.49 -7.22 -11.25
CA SER A 27 -5.79 -7.82 -10.90
C SER A 27 -6.01 -7.92 -9.39
N THR A 28 -4.98 -8.32 -8.63
CA THR A 28 -5.08 -8.43 -7.17
C THR A 28 -5.22 -7.07 -6.50
N LEU A 29 -4.56 -6.02 -7.02
CA LEU A 29 -4.73 -4.66 -6.51
C LEU A 29 -6.09 -4.08 -6.85
N ILE A 30 -6.60 -4.31 -8.06
CA ILE A 30 -7.99 -3.96 -8.40
C ILE A 30 -8.94 -4.56 -7.38
N ALA A 31 -8.86 -5.87 -7.14
CA ALA A 31 -9.75 -6.56 -6.23
C ALA A 31 -9.64 -6.08 -4.78
N MET A 32 -8.45 -5.71 -4.33
CA MET A 32 -8.23 -5.16 -2.98
C MET A 32 -8.86 -3.79 -2.79
N THR A 33 -8.78 -2.93 -3.80
CA THR A 33 -9.23 -1.53 -3.73
C THR A 33 -10.65 -1.30 -4.24
N LEU A 34 -11.16 -2.22 -5.06
CA LEU A 34 -12.53 -2.17 -5.61
C LEU A 34 -13.62 -2.11 -4.55
N LEU A 35 -13.42 -2.73 -3.39
CA LEU A 35 -14.40 -2.72 -2.31
C LEU A 35 -14.59 -1.32 -1.69
N LEU A 36 -13.55 -0.50 -1.67
CA LEU A 36 -13.50 0.75 -0.91
C LEU A 36 -14.70 1.69 -1.18
N PRO A 37 -15.09 1.96 -2.44
CA PRO A 37 -16.18 2.89 -2.74
C PRO A 37 -17.56 2.44 -2.27
N PHE A 38 -17.77 1.15 -2.03
CA PHE A 38 -19.07 0.63 -1.60
C PHE A 38 -19.03 -0.12 -0.27
N LEU A 39 -17.86 -0.18 0.39
CA LEU A 39 -17.70 -0.89 1.66
C LEU A 39 -18.71 -0.47 2.74
N PRO A 40 -18.93 0.83 3.02
CA PRO A 40 -19.93 1.23 4.02
C PRO A 40 -21.35 0.81 3.65
N LEU A 41 -21.74 0.92 2.38
CA LEU A 41 -23.05 0.49 1.89
C LEU A 41 -23.23 -1.02 2.02
N TYR A 42 -22.17 -1.78 1.77
CA TYR A 42 -22.20 -3.23 1.94
C TYR A 42 -22.32 -3.63 3.41
N VAL A 43 -21.58 -2.97 4.30
CA VAL A 43 -21.69 -3.16 5.76
C VAL A 43 -23.10 -2.86 6.25
N GLU A 44 -23.76 -1.81 5.74
CA GLU A 44 -25.15 -1.49 6.02
C GLU A 44 -26.10 -2.60 5.56
N GLN A 45 -25.94 -3.11 4.33
CA GLN A 45 -26.73 -4.24 3.79
C GLN A 45 -26.56 -5.52 4.62
N LEU A 46 -25.40 -5.73 5.24
CA LEU A 46 -25.11 -6.87 6.11
C LEU A 46 -25.64 -6.71 7.55
N GLY A 47 -26.45 -5.68 7.79
CA GLY A 47 -27.21 -5.50 9.02
C GLY A 47 -26.61 -4.54 10.04
N ALA A 48 -25.52 -3.82 9.74
CA ALA A 48 -25.05 -2.73 10.60
C ALA A 48 -26.04 -1.55 10.52
N LYS A 49 -26.56 -1.11 11.66
CA LYS A 49 -27.55 -0.03 11.75
C LYS A 49 -26.96 1.20 12.44
N GLY A 50 -27.24 2.37 11.85
CA GLY A 50 -26.79 3.66 12.36
C GLY A 50 -25.38 4.03 11.90
N HIS A 51 -25.18 5.35 11.78
CA HIS A 51 -23.96 5.94 11.21
C HIS A 51 -22.67 5.42 11.88
N ALA A 52 -22.62 5.43 13.21
CA ALA A 52 -21.41 5.02 13.95
C ALA A 52 -21.05 3.56 13.69
N ALA A 53 -22.03 2.64 13.69
CA ALA A 53 -21.78 1.22 13.47
C ALA A 53 -21.29 0.96 12.02
N ILE A 54 -21.92 1.60 11.02
CA ILE A 54 -21.53 1.44 9.61
C ILE A 54 -20.07 1.89 9.41
N VAL A 55 -19.72 3.06 9.93
CA VAL A 55 -18.38 3.63 9.79
C VAL A 55 -17.33 2.79 10.54
N GLN A 56 -17.61 2.37 11.78
CA GLN A 56 -16.70 1.52 12.56
C GLN A 56 -16.48 0.16 11.93
N TRP A 57 -17.53 -0.54 11.52
CA TRP A 57 -17.41 -1.85 10.90
C TRP A 57 -16.69 -1.78 9.54
N SER A 58 -16.85 -0.69 8.79
CA SER A 58 -16.08 -0.46 7.57
C SER A 58 -14.57 -0.36 7.87
N GLY A 59 -14.22 0.39 8.91
CA GLY A 59 -12.83 0.49 9.38
C GLY A 59 -12.28 -0.85 9.87
N VAL A 60 -13.06 -1.61 10.66
CA VAL A 60 -12.68 -2.94 11.17
C VAL A 60 -12.49 -3.92 10.01
N ALA A 61 -13.45 -4.00 9.08
CA ALA A 61 -13.38 -4.92 7.95
C ALA A 61 -12.16 -4.64 7.06
N TYR A 62 -11.83 -3.37 6.82
CA TYR A 62 -10.66 -3.01 6.02
C TYR A 62 -9.34 -3.24 6.77
N GLY A 63 -9.25 -2.81 8.01
CA GLY A 63 -8.07 -3.00 8.88
C GLY A 63 -7.73 -4.46 9.15
N ALA A 64 -8.75 -5.33 9.22
CA ALA A 64 -8.57 -6.77 9.42
C ALA A 64 -7.66 -7.41 8.35
N THR A 65 -7.77 -6.97 7.10
CA THR A 65 -6.92 -7.46 6.00
C THR A 65 -5.45 -7.18 6.26
N PHE A 66 -5.12 -5.95 6.65
CA PHE A 66 -3.73 -5.55 6.92
C PHE A 66 -3.19 -6.15 8.21
N PHE A 67 -4.05 -6.33 9.21
CA PHE A 67 -3.69 -7.02 10.45
C PHE A 67 -3.24 -8.45 10.18
N ALA A 68 -4.02 -9.23 9.46
CA ALA A 68 -3.65 -10.59 9.09
C ALA A 68 -2.39 -10.61 8.20
N ALA A 69 -2.29 -9.71 7.21
CA ALA A 69 -1.13 -9.61 6.33
C ALA A 69 0.15 -9.30 7.12
N ALA A 70 0.10 -8.38 8.08
CA ALA A 70 1.24 -8.02 8.94
C ALA A 70 1.75 -9.21 9.74
N LEU A 71 0.84 -10.01 10.34
CA LEU A 71 1.19 -11.18 11.14
C LEU A 71 1.87 -12.28 10.31
N VAL A 72 1.41 -12.50 9.08
CA VAL A 72 1.87 -13.64 8.28
C VAL A 72 2.98 -13.28 7.28
N ALA A 73 3.24 -12.00 7.03
CA ALA A 73 4.27 -11.57 6.06
C ALA A 73 5.66 -12.19 6.32
N PRO A 74 6.17 -12.27 7.56
CA PRO A 74 7.46 -12.91 7.84
C PRO A 74 7.43 -14.43 7.56
N LEU A 75 6.30 -15.08 7.84
CA LEU A 75 6.12 -16.51 7.57
C LEU A 75 6.17 -16.80 6.08
N TRP A 76 5.37 -16.08 5.29
CA TRP A 76 5.34 -16.25 3.84
C TRP A 76 6.65 -15.87 3.16
N GLY A 77 7.38 -14.89 3.71
CA GLY A 77 8.72 -14.55 3.27
C GLY A 77 9.68 -15.73 3.40
N ARG A 78 9.73 -16.37 4.57
CA ARG A 78 10.57 -17.55 4.86
C ARG A 78 10.18 -18.75 4.01
N LEU A 79 8.89 -19.05 3.89
CA LEU A 79 8.40 -20.15 3.07
C LEU A 79 8.71 -19.93 1.58
N GLY A 80 8.64 -18.69 1.09
CA GLY A 80 9.04 -18.36 -0.27
C GLY A 80 10.53 -18.53 -0.53
N ASP A 81 11.38 -18.35 0.48
CA ASP A 81 12.82 -18.63 0.37
C ASP A 81 13.13 -20.15 0.37
N LEU A 82 12.30 -20.97 1.02
CA LEU A 82 12.47 -22.42 1.13
C LEU A 82 11.85 -23.18 -0.05
N TYR A 83 10.62 -22.83 -0.41
CA TYR A 83 9.81 -23.60 -1.38
C TYR A 83 9.70 -22.94 -2.76
N GLY A 84 10.30 -21.76 -2.92
CA GLY A 84 10.24 -20.98 -4.16
C GLY A 84 9.12 -19.92 -4.17
N ARG A 85 9.33 -18.89 -4.96
CA ARG A 85 8.44 -17.73 -5.02
C ARG A 85 7.18 -18.01 -5.82
N LYS A 86 7.27 -18.85 -6.87
CA LYS A 86 6.10 -19.26 -7.68
C LYS A 86 5.02 -19.90 -6.79
N LEU A 87 5.39 -20.82 -5.91
CA LEU A 87 4.43 -21.48 -5.03
C LEU A 87 3.70 -20.48 -4.14
N MET A 88 4.41 -19.46 -3.64
CA MET A 88 3.79 -18.39 -2.84
C MET A 88 2.81 -17.55 -3.65
N LEU A 89 3.09 -17.26 -4.91
CA LEU A 89 2.18 -16.56 -5.82
C LEU A 89 0.93 -17.37 -6.15
N VAL A 90 1.10 -18.67 -6.42
CA VAL A 90 0.00 -19.62 -6.68
C VAL A 90 -0.93 -19.68 -5.47
N ARG A 91 -0.37 -19.88 -4.27
CA ARG A 91 -1.13 -19.88 -3.02
C ARG A 91 -1.89 -18.57 -2.81
N ALA A 92 -1.20 -17.41 -3.01
CA ALA A 92 -1.79 -16.10 -2.78
C ALA A 92 -2.97 -15.84 -3.74
N SER A 93 -2.79 -16.07 -5.04
CA SER A 93 -3.85 -15.86 -6.03
C SER A 93 -5.01 -16.84 -5.84
N PHE A 94 -4.77 -18.11 -5.54
CA PHE A 94 -5.82 -19.08 -5.28
C PHE A 94 -6.65 -18.72 -4.04
N GLY A 95 -5.98 -18.45 -2.90
CA GLY A 95 -6.67 -18.08 -1.67
C GLY A 95 -7.45 -16.77 -1.81
N MET A 96 -6.89 -15.77 -2.48
CA MET A 96 -7.59 -14.51 -2.77
C MET A 96 -8.79 -14.71 -3.69
N ALA A 97 -8.70 -15.55 -4.73
CA ALA A 97 -9.82 -15.83 -5.64
C ALA A 97 -11.01 -16.44 -4.89
N ILE A 98 -10.76 -17.42 -4.02
CA ILE A 98 -11.80 -18.05 -3.19
C ILE A 98 -12.40 -17.03 -2.23
N CYS A 99 -11.57 -16.33 -1.44
CA CYS A 99 -12.06 -15.41 -0.43
C CYS A 99 -12.84 -14.23 -1.05
N MET A 100 -12.40 -13.70 -2.21
CA MET A 100 -13.13 -12.65 -2.92
C MET A 100 -14.48 -13.14 -3.43
N SER A 101 -14.55 -14.34 -4.01
CA SER A 101 -15.82 -14.91 -4.44
C SER A 101 -16.78 -15.13 -3.27
N LEU A 102 -16.30 -15.67 -2.15
CA LEU A 102 -17.08 -15.87 -0.94
C LEU A 102 -17.53 -14.54 -0.30
N THR A 103 -16.75 -13.46 -0.45
CA THR A 103 -17.14 -12.15 0.07
C THR A 103 -18.46 -11.65 -0.56
N GLY A 104 -18.77 -12.03 -1.78
CA GLY A 104 -20.06 -11.74 -2.41
C GLY A 104 -21.25 -12.55 -1.84
N MET A 105 -20.98 -13.58 -1.03
CA MET A 105 -21.99 -14.51 -0.52
C MET A 105 -22.24 -14.37 0.99
N VAL A 106 -21.56 -13.43 1.67
CA VAL A 106 -21.71 -13.21 3.11
C VAL A 106 -23.09 -12.62 3.44
N GLU A 107 -23.59 -12.97 4.63
CA GLU A 107 -24.89 -12.54 5.15
C GLU A 107 -24.76 -11.72 6.44
N SER A 108 -23.56 -11.58 6.98
CA SER A 108 -23.31 -10.81 8.19
C SER A 108 -21.96 -10.09 8.14
N VAL A 109 -21.84 -9.00 8.90
CA VAL A 109 -20.61 -8.20 9.00
C VAL A 109 -19.45 -9.04 9.57
N TRP A 110 -19.73 -9.97 10.48
CA TRP A 110 -18.69 -10.87 11.02
C TRP A 110 -18.09 -11.80 9.98
N GLN A 111 -18.92 -12.35 9.08
CA GLN A 111 -18.43 -13.16 7.97
C GLN A 111 -17.56 -12.31 7.01
N LEU A 112 -17.96 -11.06 6.77
CA LEU A 112 -17.14 -10.11 6.00
C LEU A 112 -15.77 -9.91 6.66
N VAL A 113 -15.72 -9.62 7.95
CA VAL A 113 -14.46 -9.42 8.69
C VAL A 113 -13.59 -10.67 8.66
N LEU A 114 -14.19 -11.86 8.84
CA LEU A 114 -13.46 -13.12 8.76
C LEU A 114 -12.83 -13.33 7.38
N LEU A 115 -13.58 -13.09 6.30
CA LEU A 115 -13.05 -13.20 4.94
C LEU A 115 -11.98 -12.15 4.67
N ARG A 116 -12.09 -10.94 5.24
CA ARG A 116 -11.05 -9.92 5.18
C ARG A 116 -9.76 -10.37 5.87
N LEU A 117 -9.84 -11.01 7.02
CA LEU A 117 -8.70 -11.65 7.67
C LEU A 117 -8.09 -12.74 6.79
N LEU A 118 -8.91 -13.60 6.19
CA LEU A 118 -8.43 -14.67 5.29
C LEU A 118 -7.78 -14.11 4.02
N ILE A 119 -8.31 -13.03 3.44
CA ILE A 119 -7.68 -12.32 2.31
C ILE A 119 -6.29 -11.80 2.72
N GLY A 120 -6.16 -11.20 3.89
CA GLY A 120 -4.87 -10.75 4.41
C GLY A 120 -3.90 -11.91 4.63
N PHE A 121 -4.39 -13.02 5.21
CA PHE A 121 -3.60 -14.24 5.39
C PHE A 121 -3.16 -14.85 4.06
N ALA A 122 -4.05 -14.91 3.07
CA ALA A 122 -3.73 -15.38 1.73
C ALA A 122 -2.87 -14.41 0.92
N GLY A 123 -2.81 -13.12 1.25
CA GLY A 123 -2.18 -12.06 0.49
C GLY A 123 -0.68 -12.24 0.21
N GLY A 124 -0.08 -11.21 -0.38
CA GLY A 124 1.36 -11.16 -0.67
C GLY A 124 1.70 -11.44 -2.14
N TYR A 125 0.73 -11.42 -3.07
CA TYR A 125 1.01 -11.63 -4.49
C TYR A 125 1.94 -10.55 -5.06
N SER A 126 1.67 -9.27 -4.84
CA SER A 126 2.46 -8.16 -5.38
C SER A 126 3.89 -8.12 -4.81
N SER A 127 4.06 -8.36 -3.51
CA SER A 127 5.39 -8.44 -2.89
C SER A 127 6.18 -9.66 -3.38
N GLY A 128 5.53 -10.81 -3.49
CA GLY A 128 6.12 -12.04 -4.06
C GLY A 128 6.52 -11.84 -5.52
N SER A 129 5.69 -11.18 -6.33
CA SER A 129 5.98 -10.83 -7.72
C SER A 129 7.20 -9.93 -7.85
N THR A 130 7.31 -8.92 -6.99
CA THR A 130 8.45 -8.00 -6.97
C THR A 130 9.76 -8.75 -6.71
N ILE A 131 9.76 -9.66 -5.74
CA ILE A 131 10.94 -10.48 -5.43
C ILE A 131 11.26 -11.44 -6.59
N LEU A 132 10.25 -12.13 -7.13
CA LEU A 132 10.43 -13.06 -8.26
C LEU A 132 11.04 -12.35 -9.47
N VAL A 133 10.48 -11.20 -9.86
CA VAL A 133 10.97 -10.40 -10.99
C VAL A 133 12.38 -9.88 -10.73
N ALA A 134 12.68 -9.38 -9.52
CA ALA A 134 14.02 -8.93 -9.16
C ALA A 134 15.07 -10.03 -9.26
N MET A 135 14.72 -11.27 -8.88
CA MET A 135 15.64 -12.41 -8.86
C MET A 135 15.87 -13.02 -10.26
N GLN A 136 14.89 -12.95 -11.16
CA GLN A 136 14.90 -13.66 -12.44
C GLN A 136 15.26 -12.78 -13.63
N THR A 137 15.22 -11.46 -13.47
CA THR A 137 15.52 -10.52 -14.56
C THR A 137 17.03 -10.26 -14.64
N PRO A 138 17.62 -10.16 -15.85
CA PRO A 138 18.99 -9.73 -16.03
C PRO A 138 19.28 -8.41 -15.30
N LYS A 139 20.46 -8.28 -14.69
CA LYS A 139 20.84 -7.10 -13.87
C LYS A 139 20.66 -5.78 -14.63
N GLU A 140 21.02 -5.78 -15.93
CA GLU A 140 20.95 -4.59 -16.81
C GLU A 140 19.50 -4.13 -17.08
N ARG A 141 18.51 -5.02 -16.90
CA ARG A 141 17.09 -4.75 -17.15
C ARG A 141 16.22 -4.82 -15.90
N SER A 142 16.81 -5.09 -14.75
CA SER A 142 16.08 -5.26 -13.49
C SER A 142 15.31 -4.00 -13.10
N GLY A 143 15.92 -2.82 -13.24
CA GLY A 143 15.25 -1.54 -12.96
C GLY A 143 14.02 -1.31 -13.86
N TRP A 144 14.15 -1.58 -15.17
CA TRP A 144 13.02 -1.48 -16.10
C TRP A 144 11.90 -2.45 -15.76
N ALA A 145 12.23 -3.71 -15.50
CA ALA A 145 11.22 -4.75 -15.20
C ALA A 145 10.46 -4.46 -13.90
N LEU A 146 11.17 -4.02 -12.85
CA LEU A 146 10.55 -3.60 -11.60
C LEU A 146 9.71 -2.34 -11.78
N GLY A 147 10.13 -1.40 -12.63
CA GLY A 147 9.35 -0.23 -13.02
C GLY A 147 8.03 -0.59 -13.69
N VAL A 148 8.08 -1.52 -14.66
CA VAL A 148 6.87 -2.05 -15.32
C VAL A 148 5.93 -2.71 -14.31
N LEU A 149 6.46 -3.57 -13.43
CA LEU A 149 5.65 -4.23 -12.40
C LEU A 149 5.01 -3.21 -11.44
N SER A 150 5.77 -2.22 -10.99
CA SER A 150 5.27 -1.13 -10.13
C SER A 150 4.18 -0.32 -10.82
N ALA A 151 4.31 -0.06 -12.13
CA ALA A 151 3.26 0.60 -12.90
C ALA A 151 1.96 -0.22 -12.91
N GLY A 152 2.04 -1.55 -13.02
CA GLY A 152 0.86 -2.43 -12.92
C GLY A 152 0.20 -2.38 -11.56
N ILE A 153 1.00 -2.41 -10.48
CA ILE A 153 0.51 -2.28 -9.10
C ILE A 153 -0.22 -0.94 -8.91
N THR A 154 0.39 0.15 -9.34
CA THR A 154 -0.18 1.49 -9.17
C THR A 154 -1.41 1.71 -10.05
N ALA A 155 -1.39 1.19 -11.29
CA ALA A 155 -2.57 1.22 -12.17
C ALA A 155 -3.74 0.41 -11.56
N GLY A 156 -3.48 -0.72 -10.91
CA GLY A 156 -4.49 -1.48 -10.18
C GLY A 156 -5.13 -0.67 -9.05
N SER A 157 -4.34 0.09 -8.31
CA SER A 157 -4.83 0.99 -7.24
C SER A 157 -5.66 2.15 -7.78
N LEU A 158 -5.40 2.61 -9.01
CA LEU A 158 -6.18 3.64 -9.70
C LEU A 158 -7.51 3.09 -10.24
N VAL A 159 -7.44 1.95 -10.94
CA VAL A 159 -8.58 1.36 -11.65
C VAL A 159 -9.55 0.69 -10.68
N GLY A 160 -9.07 0.12 -9.57
CA GLY A 160 -9.89 -0.60 -8.62
C GLY A 160 -11.05 0.23 -8.07
N PRO A 161 -10.84 1.41 -7.48
CA PRO A 161 -11.93 2.24 -6.98
C PRO A 161 -12.88 2.74 -8.07
N LEU A 162 -12.41 2.99 -9.30
CA LEU A 162 -13.29 3.32 -10.44
C LEU A 162 -14.26 2.18 -10.74
N LEU A 163 -13.74 0.95 -10.87
CA LEU A 163 -14.57 -0.23 -11.09
C LEU A 163 -15.50 -0.48 -9.90
N GLY A 164 -15.01 -0.29 -8.66
CA GLY A 164 -15.81 -0.41 -7.45
C GLY A 164 -16.93 0.64 -7.33
N GLY A 165 -16.74 1.81 -7.90
CA GLY A 165 -17.77 2.82 -8.01
C GLY A 165 -18.83 2.52 -9.07
N MET A 166 -18.42 1.88 -10.20
CA MET A 166 -19.25 1.67 -11.39
C MET A 166 -19.97 0.32 -11.40
N LEU A 167 -19.29 -0.78 -11.01
CA LEU A 167 -19.83 -2.13 -11.16
C LEU A 167 -21.00 -2.45 -10.23
N PRO A 168 -20.97 -2.13 -8.91
CA PRO A 168 -22.07 -2.49 -8.00
C PRO A 168 -23.44 -1.92 -8.42
N PRO A 169 -23.57 -0.68 -8.91
CA PRO A 169 -24.84 -0.17 -9.41
C PRO A 169 -25.33 -0.88 -10.68
N LEU A 170 -24.42 -1.42 -11.53
CA LEU A 170 -24.75 -2.03 -12.80
C LEU A 170 -25.12 -3.51 -12.67
N ILE A 171 -24.33 -4.28 -11.91
CA ILE A 171 -24.44 -5.75 -11.83
C ILE A 171 -24.73 -6.26 -10.42
N GLY A 172 -24.79 -5.34 -9.42
CA GLY A 172 -24.94 -5.69 -8.01
C GLY A 172 -23.64 -6.04 -7.31
N ILE A 173 -23.62 -5.89 -5.98
CA ILE A 173 -22.43 -6.10 -5.15
C ILE A 173 -21.95 -7.56 -5.22
N ARG A 174 -22.86 -8.54 -5.15
CA ARG A 174 -22.53 -9.98 -5.20
C ARG A 174 -21.84 -10.35 -6.51
N ALA A 175 -22.39 -9.92 -7.64
CA ALA A 175 -21.81 -10.19 -8.96
C ALA A 175 -20.45 -9.50 -9.14
N THR A 176 -20.27 -8.31 -8.57
CA THR A 176 -18.98 -7.59 -8.58
C THR A 176 -17.90 -8.37 -7.87
N PHE A 177 -18.18 -8.97 -6.72
CA PHE A 177 -17.23 -9.82 -6.01
C PHE A 177 -16.92 -11.13 -6.75
N LEU A 178 -17.95 -11.78 -7.30
CA LEU A 178 -17.77 -13.00 -8.10
C LEU A 178 -16.91 -12.73 -9.35
N LEU A 179 -17.15 -11.62 -10.04
CA LEU A 179 -16.34 -11.18 -11.17
C LEU A 179 -14.89 -10.95 -10.77
N SER A 180 -14.66 -10.26 -9.64
CA SER A 180 -13.32 -10.01 -9.11
C SER A 180 -12.62 -11.32 -8.75
N GLY A 181 -13.33 -12.24 -8.10
CA GLY A 181 -12.82 -13.59 -7.79
C GLY A 181 -12.46 -14.37 -9.05
N ALA A 182 -13.29 -14.31 -10.08
CA ALA A 182 -13.03 -14.96 -11.37
C ALA A 182 -11.79 -14.38 -12.07
N VAL A 183 -11.61 -13.06 -12.07
CA VAL A 183 -10.41 -12.41 -12.64
C VAL A 183 -9.14 -12.84 -11.88
N ILE A 184 -9.19 -12.89 -10.54
CA ILE A 184 -8.04 -13.39 -9.75
C ILE A 184 -7.81 -14.89 -10.02
N PHE A 185 -8.86 -15.67 -10.22
CA PHE A 185 -8.74 -17.09 -10.55
C PHE A 185 -8.05 -17.27 -11.92
N LEU A 186 -8.34 -16.45 -12.91
CA LEU A 186 -7.60 -16.44 -14.18
C LEU A 186 -6.12 -16.08 -13.96
N ALA A 187 -5.82 -15.11 -13.08
CA ALA A 187 -4.45 -14.80 -12.69
C ALA A 187 -3.77 -15.97 -11.96
N PHE A 188 -4.49 -16.72 -11.14
CA PHE A 188 -4.01 -17.97 -10.53
C PHE A 188 -3.66 -19.03 -11.58
N LEU A 189 -4.52 -19.26 -12.58
CA LEU A 189 -4.23 -20.20 -13.66
C LEU A 189 -3.01 -19.76 -14.46
N ALA A 190 -2.93 -18.47 -14.84
CA ALA A 190 -1.78 -17.93 -15.55
C ALA A 190 -0.49 -18.09 -14.72
N THR A 191 -0.53 -17.82 -13.41
CA THR A 191 0.60 -17.98 -12.48
C THR A 191 1.05 -19.45 -12.41
N THR A 192 0.09 -20.37 -12.31
CA THR A 192 0.36 -21.80 -12.17
C THR A 192 1.00 -22.38 -13.44
N PHE A 193 0.46 -22.08 -14.61
CA PHE A 193 0.87 -22.72 -15.84
C PHE A 193 1.93 -21.95 -16.62
N LEU A 194 1.94 -20.62 -16.56
CA LEU A 194 2.84 -19.81 -17.37
C LEU A 194 4.12 -19.38 -16.64
N ILE A 195 4.13 -19.22 -15.32
CA ILE A 195 5.37 -18.89 -14.59
C ILE A 195 6.27 -20.13 -14.56
N LYS A 196 7.49 -19.96 -15.00
CA LYS A 196 8.57 -20.94 -14.85
C LYS A 196 9.65 -20.35 -13.93
N GLU A 197 9.82 -20.98 -12.79
CA GLU A 197 10.85 -20.61 -11.80
C GLU A 197 11.96 -21.66 -11.85
N ASN A 198 13.21 -21.21 -11.81
CA ASN A 198 14.33 -22.11 -11.58
C ASN A 198 14.27 -22.55 -10.10
N PRO A 199 14.56 -23.84 -9.80
CA PRO A 199 14.59 -24.29 -8.41
C PRO A 199 15.49 -23.38 -7.58
N PRO A 200 15.08 -23.05 -6.33
CA PRO A 200 15.94 -22.27 -5.45
C PRO A 200 17.26 -23.02 -5.28
N ALA A 201 18.36 -22.32 -5.54
CA ALA A 201 19.68 -22.89 -5.24
C ALA A 201 19.74 -23.20 -3.73
N PRO A 202 20.31 -24.36 -3.34
CA PRO A 202 20.48 -24.69 -1.93
C PRO A 202 21.28 -23.55 -1.28
N LYS A 203 20.61 -22.71 -0.51
CA LYS A 203 21.30 -21.70 0.29
C LYS A 203 22.06 -22.45 1.37
N ALA A 204 23.39 -22.37 1.34
CA ALA A 204 24.19 -22.75 2.49
C ALA A 204 23.60 -22.04 3.71
N VAL A 205 23.13 -22.81 4.68
CA VAL A 205 22.61 -22.29 5.94
C VAL A 205 23.77 -21.55 6.60
N SER A 206 23.84 -20.25 6.39
CA SER A 206 24.76 -19.41 7.14
C SER A 206 24.31 -19.45 8.59
N SER A 207 25.02 -20.20 9.40
CA SER A 207 24.80 -20.37 10.85
C SER A 207 25.12 -19.12 11.66
N ALA A 208 25.53 -18.03 11.02
CA ALA A 208 25.72 -16.75 11.68
C ALA A 208 24.35 -16.14 11.99
N LYS A 209 23.96 -16.16 13.28
CA LYS A 209 22.85 -15.32 13.79
C LYS A 209 23.11 -13.88 13.31
N PRO A 210 22.21 -13.27 12.54
CA PRO A 210 22.41 -11.88 12.15
C PRO A 210 22.52 -11.06 13.43
N LYS A 211 23.69 -10.46 13.70
CA LYS A 211 23.80 -9.43 14.73
C LYS A 211 22.72 -8.42 14.45
N SER A 212 21.97 -8.04 15.48
CA SER A 212 20.87 -7.07 15.34
C SER A 212 21.35 -5.88 14.50
N GLY A 213 20.87 -5.77 13.26
CA GLY A 213 21.28 -4.70 12.35
C GLY A 213 21.02 -3.31 12.93
N TRP A 214 20.06 -3.22 13.86
CA TRP A 214 19.72 -2.01 14.59
C TRP A 214 20.85 -1.49 15.49
N ALA A 215 21.65 -2.39 16.08
CA ALA A 215 22.77 -2.01 16.95
C ALA A 215 23.94 -1.40 16.17
N GLN A 216 24.03 -1.66 14.87
CA GLN A 216 25.12 -1.18 14.00
C GLN A 216 24.85 0.21 13.41
N ILE A 217 23.67 0.79 13.62
CA ILE A 217 23.32 2.13 13.12
C ILE A 217 23.91 3.18 14.06
N PRO A 218 24.85 4.02 13.57
CA PRO A 218 25.53 5.02 14.39
C PRO A 218 24.55 6.07 14.93
N ASP A 219 23.76 6.70 14.05
CA ASP A 219 22.69 7.63 14.42
C ASP A 219 21.33 7.04 14.03
N LYS A 220 20.55 6.67 15.05
CA LYS A 220 19.22 6.07 14.86
C LYS A 220 18.12 7.10 14.62
N ARG A 221 18.35 8.37 14.93
CA ARG A 221 17.33 9.44 14.85
C ARG A 221 16.74 9.61 13.47
N PRO A 222 17.53 9.69 12.36
CA PRO A 222 17.01 9.76 11.01
C PRO A 222 16.16 8.55 10.64
N VAL A 223 16.61 7.36 11.02
CA VAL A 223 15.91 6.11 10.70
C VAL A 223 14.57 6.07 11.44
N VAL A 224 14.55 6.34 12.75
CA VAL A 224 13.31 6.40 13.54
C VAL A 224 12.34 7.45 12.98
N ALA A 225 12.84 8.63 12.61
CA ALA A 225 12.01 9.66 12.01
C ALA A 225 11.34 9.18 10.72
N MET A 226 12.07 8.46 9.86
CA MET A 226 11.51 7.93 8.61
C MET A 226 10.56 6.74 8.83
N LEU A 227 10.85 5.87 9.81
CA LEU A 227 9.92 4.78 10.20
C LEU A 227 8.59 5.36 10.71
N THR A 228 8.67 6.35 11.58
CA THR A 228 7.49 7.05 12.11
C THR A 228 6.72 7.78 11.01
N THR A 229 7.43 8.39 10.07
CA THR A 229 6.81 9.08 8.92
C THR A 229 6.10 8.10 7.99
N GLY A 230 6.70 6.95 7.69
CA GLY A 230 6.06 5.90 6.90
C GLY A 230 4.81 5.32 7.57
N MET A 231 4.87 5.12 8.89
CA MET A 231 3.71 4.72 9.70
C MET A 231 2.61 5.79 9.68
N LEU A 232 2.98 7.06 9.87
CA LEU A 232 2.05 8.19 9.88
C LEU A 232 1.37 8.38 8.53
N LEU A 233 2.13 8.26 7.42
CA LEU A 233 1.59 8.34 6.07
C LEU A 233 0.55 7.23 5.82
N ALA A 234 0.88 5.99 6.18
CA ALA A 234 -0.02 4.86 6.05
C ALA A 234 -1.28 5.02 6.93
N PHE A 235 -1.11 5.49 8.16
CA PHE A 235 -2.21 5.81 9.07
C PHE A 235 -3.13 6.88 8.48
N ALA A 236 -2.58 7.99 8.01
CA ALA A 236 -3.34 9.11 7.48
C ALA A 236 -4.15 8.74 6.24
N THR A 237 -3.56 8.00 5.31
CA THR A 237 -4.26 7.53 4.12
C THR A 237 -5.37 6.54 4.48
N MET A 238 -5.04 5.54 5.30
CA MET A 238 -5.97 4.47 5.65
C MET A 238 -7.06 4.88 6.65
N SER A 239 -6.89 5.98 7.39
CA SER A 239 -7.94 6.50 8.28
C SER A 239 -9.14 7.08 7.51
N ILE A 240 -8.93 7.51 6.29
CA ILE A 240 -9.94 8.20 5.48
C ILE A 240 -10.52 7.29 4.39
N GLU A 241 -9.68 6.50 3.70
CA GLU A 241 -10.09 5.73 2.52
C GLU A 241 -11.31 4.82 2.73
N PRO A 242 -11.39 3.96 3.78
CA PRO A 242 -12.50 3.03 3.93
C PRO A 242 -13.84 3.67 4.30
N ILE A 243 -13.84 4.93 4.70
CA ILE A 243 -15.03 5.64 5.17
C ILE A 243 -15.38 6.87 4.33
N ILE A 244 -14.60 7.18 3.31
CA ILE A 244 -14.81 8.37 2.48
C ILE A 244 -16.15 8.35 1.76
N THR A 245 -16.68 7.18 1.45
CA THR A 245 -17.99 7.02 0.81
C THR A 245 -19.13 7.58 1.68
N VAL A 246 -19.03 7.42 2.99
CA VAL A 246 -19.99 8.00 3.94
C VAL A 246 -19.96 9.54 3.90
N TYR A 247 -18.77 10.11 3.68
CA TYR A 247 -18.64 11.55 3.51
C TYR A 247 -19.21 12.01 2.15
N VAL A 248 -18.90 11.28 1.08
CA VAL A 248 -19.45 11.54 -0.26
C VAL A 248 -20.99 11.46 -0.26
N GLN A 249 -21.57 10.55 0.51
CA GLN A 249 -23.03 10.45 0.68
C GLN A 249 -23.67 11.73 1.21
N GLN A 250 -22.95 12.49 2.03
CA GLN A 250 -23.40 13.78 2.55
C GLN A 250 -23.26 14.93 1.53
N LEU A 251 -22.39 14.78 0.52
CA LEU A 251 -22.06 15.81 -0.47
C LEU A 251 -22.85 15.66 -1.78
N VAL A 252 -23.39 14.48 -2.05
CA VAL A 252 -24.06 14.14 -3.31
C VAL A 252 -25.55 13.99 -3.09
N ALA A 253 -26.34 14.81 -3.79
CA ALA A 253 -27.80 14.76 -3.68
C ALA A 253 -28.40 13.47 -4.25
N ASP A 254 -27.84 12.97 -5.35
CA ASP A 254 -28.28 11.75 -6.02
C ASP A 254 -27.57 10.52 -5.41
N GLN A 255 -28.27 9.80 -4.54
CA GLN A 255 -27.74 8.64 -3.84
C GLN A 255 -27.31 7.51 -4.77
N SER A 256 -27.83 7.44 -6.00
CA SER A 256 -27.42 6.44 -6.99
C SER A 256 -25.97 6.66 -7.50
N LYS A 257 -25.45 7.87 -7.37
CA LYS A 257 -24.10 8.25 -7.83
C LYS A 257 -23.04 8.22 -6.74
N VAL A 258 -23.40 7.96 -5.49
CA VAL A 258 -22.48 8.02 -4.35
C VAL A 258 -21.25 7.12 -4.54
N THR A 259 -21.44 5.86 -4.92
CA THR A 259 -20.33 4.92 -5.14
C THR A 259 -19.43 5.35 -6.29
N MET A 260 -20.01 5.84 -7.38
CA MET A 260 -19.26 6.32 -8.53
C MET A 260 -18.42 7.55 -8.16
N VAL A 261 -19.00 8.54 -7.47
CA VAL A 261 -18.26 9.73 -7.03
C VAL A 261 -17.16 9.34 -6.03
N ALA A 262 -17.44 8.45 -5.09
CA ALA A 262 -16.44 7.95 -4.15
C ALA A 262 -15.27 7.24 -4.87
N GLY A 263 -15.58 6.43 -5.86
CA GLY A 263 -14.57 5.79 -6.72
C GLY A 263 -13.68 6.80 -7.45
N VAL A 264 -14.28 7.86 -8.02
CA VAL A 264 -13.55 8.94 -8.69
C VAL A 264 -12.68 9.73 -7.68
N VAL A 265 -13.20 10.04 -6.49
CA VAL A 265 -12.45 10.72 -5.42
C VAL A 265 -11.19 9.95 -5.02
N MET A 266 -11.30 8.62 -4.83
CA MET A 266 -10.16 7.76 -4.48
C MET A 266 -9.18 7.66 -5.63
N SER A 267 -9.67 7.47 -6.85
CA SER A 267 -8.84 7.36 -8.05
C SER A 267 -8.14 8.67 -8.40
N ALA A 268 -8.73 9.81 -8.11
CA ALA A 268 -8.09 11.12 -8.28
C ALA A 268 -6.81 11.25 -7.44
N ALA A 269 -6.83 10.77 -6.19
CA ALA A 269 -5.63 10.75 -5.35
C ALA A 269 -4.55 9.82 -5.94
N ALA A 270 -4.92 8.62 -6.38
CA ALA A 270 -3.99 7.70 -7.02
C ALA A 270 -3.39 8.26 -8.31
N LEU A 271 -4.21 8.93 -9.13
CA LEU A 271 -3.75 9.59 -10.36
C LEU A 271 -2.75 10.72 -10.04
N GLY A 272 -3.03 11.56 -9.07
CA GLY A 272 -2.12 12.60 -8.60
C GLY A 272 -0.76 12.02 -8.17
N THR A 273 -0.79 10.93 -7.40
CA THR A 273 0.41 10.20 -6.95
C THR A 273 1.25 9.68 -8.13
N ILE A 274 0.61 9.08 -9.13
CA ILE A 274 1.28 8.58 -10.34
C ILE A 274 1.98 9.72 -11.08
N LEU A 275 1.26 10.80 -11.35
CA LEU A 275 1.78 11.93 -12.13
C LEU A 275 2.94 12.65 -11.44
N SER A 276 2.90 12.77 -10.12
CA SER A 276 3.91 13.52 -9.37
C SER A 276 5.14 12.69 -8.99
N SER A 277 5.05 11.35 -8.93
CA SER A 277 6.10 10.50 -8.36
C SER A 277 7.47 10.70 -9.03
N SER A 278 7.51 10.74 -10.36
CA SER A 278 8.75 10.95 -11.12
C SER A 278 9.31 12.38 -10.96
N TRP A 279 8.43 13.38 -10.91
CA TRP A 279 8.83 14.78 -10.77
C TRP A 279 9.32 15.06 -9.34
N LEU A 280 8.61 14.59 -8.33
CA LEU A 280 9.03 14.71 -6.93
C LEU A 280 10.32 13.96 -6.64
N GLY A 281 10.55 12.80 -7.29
CA GLY A 281 11.83 12.10 -7.22
C GLY A 281 12.99 12.98 -7.72
N LYS A 282 12.86 13.57 -8.91
CA LYS A 282 13.88 14.50 -9.46
C LYS A 282 14.05 15.76 -8.59
N LEU A 283 12.97 16.26 -8.01
CA LEU A 283 13.05 17.39 -7.08
C LEU A 283 13.83 16.99 -5.82
N ALA A 284 13.57 15.79 -5.28
CA ALA A 284 14.25 15.28 -4.10
C ALA A 284 15.76 15.10 -4.31
N ASP A 285 16.18 14.72 -5.51
CA ASP A 285 17.59 14.65 -5.88
C ASP A 285 18.28 16.02 -5.87
N ARG A 286 17.52 17.10 -6.16
CA ARG A 286 18.05 18.48 -6.21
C ARG A 286 18.03 19.19 -4.85
N VAL A 287 16.90 19.12 -4.15
CA VAL A 287 16.69 19.89 -2.91
C VAL A 287 16.93 19.05 -1.64
N GLY A 288 17.17 17.75 -1.82
CA GLY A 288 17.34 16.79 -0.73
C GLY A 288 16.02 16.06 -0.37
N HIS A 289 16.11 14.75 -0.22
CA HIS A 289 14.97 13.87 0.05
C HIS A 289 14.23 14.26 1.33
N TRP A 290 14.93 14.72 2.35
CA TRP A 290 14.32 15.10 3.64
C TRP A 290 13.45 16.36 3.51
N ASN A 291 13.91 17.36 2.76
CA ASN A 291 13.15 18.59 2.51
C ASN A 291 11.83 18.28 1.78
N VAL A 292 11.85 17.33 0.84
CA VAL A 292 10.64 16.87 0.14
C VAL A 292 9.70 16.14 1.11
N VAL A 293 10.21 15.34 2.04
CA VAL A 293 9.39 14.69 3.09
C VAL A 293 8.68 15.74 3.95
N VAL A 294 9.41 16.72 4.46
CA VAL A 294 8.82 17.79 5.30
C VAL A 294 7.79 18.59 4.51
N GLY A 295 8.14 19.02 3.28
CA GLY A 295 7.23 19.76 2.42
C GLY A 295 5.96 19.00 2.05
N ALA A 296 6.09 17.73 1.69
CA ALA A 296 4.94 16.88 1.34
C ALA A 296 3.99 16.68 2.53
N LEU A 297 4.52 16.43 3.74
CA LEU A 297 3.71 16.34 4.95
C LEU A 297 3.00 17.66 5.28
N ALA A 298 3.71 18.80 5.17
CA ALA A 298 3.12 20.11 5.43
C ALA A 298 2.02 20.47 4.42
N VAL A 299 2.25 20.25 3.13
CA VAL A 299 1.24 20.47 2.08
C VAL A 299 0.04 19.55 2.27
N SER A 300 0.27 18.27 2.61
CA SER A 300 -0.82 17.33 2.88
C SER A 300 -1.65 17.75 4.09
N ALA A 301 -1.00 18.22 5.16
CA ALA A 301 -1.70 18.77 6.33
C ALA A 301 -2.59 19.96 5.94
N LEU A 302 -2.07 20.90 5.14
CA LEU A 302 -2.83 22.05 4.66
C LEU A 302 -4.00 21.65 3.75
N LEU A 303 -3.82 20.68 2.86
CA LEU A 303 -4.87 20.20 1.94
C LEU A 303 -5.97 19.40 2.64
N LEU A 304 -5.70 18.80 3.80
CA LEU A 304 -6.72 18.09 4.59
C LEU A 304 -7.72 19.06 5.27
N VAL A 305 -7.30 20.28 5.60
CA VAL A 305 -8.19 21.25 6.23
C VAL A 305 -9.38 21.60 5.31
N PRO A 306 -9.21 22.07 4.07
CA PRO A 306 -10.34 22.37 3.21
C PRO A 306 -11.17 21.12 2.87
N GLN A 307 -10.60 19.91 2.86
CA GLN A 307 -11.37 18.68 2.66
C GLN A 307 -12.42 18.45 3.75
N ALA A 308 -12.22 18.95 4.98
CA ALA A 308 -13.19 18.89 6.07
C ALA A 308 -14.42 19.80 5.85
N PHE A 309 -14.32 20.79 4.96
CA PHE A 309 -15.34 21.83 4.78
C PHE A 309 -15.91 21.88 3.35
N VAL A 310 -15.60 20.92 2.50
CA VAL A 310 -16.18 20.83 1.16
C VAL A 310 -17.69 20.68 1.22
N THR A 311 -18.37 21.25 0.24
CA THR A 311 -19.82 21.19 0.09
C THR A 311 -20.26 20.40 -1.12
N ASP A 312 -19.34 20.02 -1.99
CA ASP A 312 -19.60 19.32 -3.24
C ASP A 312 -18.56 18.24 -3.52
N GLY A 313 -18.97 17.14 -4.16
CA GLY A 313 -18.08 16.04 -4.54
C GLY A 313 -16.94 16.46 -5.46
N TRP A 314 -17.15 17.44 -6.35
CA TRP A 314 -16.11 17.95 -7.26
C TRP A 314 -14.97 18.66 -6.53
N GLN A 315 -15.28 19.42 -5.47
CA GLN A 315 -14.26 20.04 -4.63
C GLN A 315 -13.39 18.97 -3.96
N LEU A 316 -14.02 17.89 -3.46
CA LEU A 316 -13.31 16.79 -2.85
C LEU A 316 -12.40 16.07 -3.85
N ILE A 317 -12.88 15.82 -5.09
CA ILE A 317 -12.07 15.22 -6.17
C ILE A 317 -10.83 16.05 -6.43
N GLY A 318 -10.98 17.38 -6.60
CA GLY A 318 -9.86 18.29 -6.85
C GLY A 318 -8.84 18.30 -5.70
N LEU A 319 -9.29 18.40 -4.46
CA LEU A 319 -8.42 18.38 -3.28
C LEU A 319 -7.71 17.04 -3.09
N ARG A 320 -8.37 15.93 -3.38
CA ARG A 320 -7.78 14.60 -3.37
C ARG A 320 -6.72 14.42 -4.45
N PHE A 321 -6.96 14.93 -5.64
CA PHE A 321 -5.96 14.95 -6.71
C PHE A 321 -4.72 15.75 -6.29
N LEU A 322 -4.88 16.96 -5.74
CA LEU A 322 -3.78 17.78 -5.22
C LEU A 322 -3.04 17.09 -4.08
N MET A 323 -3.75 16.42 -3.18
CA MET A 323 -3.14 15.62 -2.11
C MET A 323 -2.30 14.46 -2.68
N GLY A 324 -2.81 13.78 -3.71
CA GLY A 324 -2.06 12.75 -4.43
C GLY A 324 -0.77 13.31 -5.04
N LEU A 325 -0.83 14.49 -5.67
CA LEU A 325 0.37 15.18 -6.19
C LEU A 325 1.40 15.45 -5.09
N ALA A 326 0.97 15.83 -3.89
CA ALA A 326 1.88 16.09 -2.77
C ALA A 326 2.53 14.81 -2.23
N LEU A 327 1.83 13.68 -2.24
CA LEU A 327 2.27 12.42 -1.63
C LEU A 327 3.07 11.50 -2.56
N GLY A 328 3.07 11.71 -3.88
CA GLY A 328 3.60 10.74 -4.85
C GLY A 328 5.09 10.42 -4.73
N GLY A 329 5.90 11.34 -4.20
CA GLY A 329 7.34 11.12 -3.98
C GLY A 329 7.71 10.68 -2.56
N LEU A 330 6.76 10.59 -1.64
CA LEU A 330 7.05 10.50 -0.21
C LEU A 330 7.66 9.14 0.19
N LEU A 331 7.09 8.03 -0.25
CA LEU A 331 7.64 6.69 0.05
C LEU A 331 9.06 6.46 -0.50
N PRO A 332 9.36 6.79 -1.77
CA PRO A 332 10.74 6.74 -2.27
C PRO A 332 11.70 7.61 -1.47
N CYS A 333 11.29 8.83 -1.09
CA CYS A 333 12.12 9.72 -0.27
C CYS A 333 12.40 9.15 1.12
N ILE A 334 11.40 8.57 1.79
CA ILE A 334 11.56 7.87 3.08
C ILE A 334 12.59 6.75 2.94
N THR A 335 12.45 5.91 1.92
CA THR A 335 13.36 4.79 1.66
C THR A 335 14.78 5.28 1.36
N SER A 336 14.92 6.35 0.59
CA SER A 336 16.22 6.96 0.25
C SER A 336 16.91 7.51 1.50
N VAL A 337 16.20 8.28 2.35
CA VAL A 337 16.76 8.78 3.61
C VAL A 337 17.22 7.65 4.51
N ILE A 338 16.42 6.56 4.63
CA ILE A 338 16.82 5.39 5.41
C ILE A 338 18.13 4.82 4.85
N ARG A 339 18.21 4.56 3.54
CA ARG A 339 19.39 3.94 2.90
C ARG A 339 20.68 4.75 3.09
N HIS A 340 20.59 6.09 3.04
CA HIS A 340 21.75 6.97 3.24
C HIS A 340 22.22 7.05 4.71
N ASN A 341 21.44 6.54 5.66
CA ASN A 341 21.74 6.63 7.10
C ASN A 341 22.02 5.28 7.76
N ILE A 342 22.18 4.23 6.95
CA ILE A 342 22.47 2.87 7.45
C ILE A 342 23.72 2.34 6.79
N PRO A 343 24.56 1.55 7.52
CA PRO A 343 25.72 0.88 6.95
C PRO A 343 25.35 -0.16 5.89
N ASP A 344 26.30 -0.44 4.99
CA ASP A 344 26.16 -1.53 4.03
C ASP A 344 25.95 -2.87 4.75
N GLY A 345 25.03 -3.69 4.22
CA GLY A 345 24.68 -5.00 4.79
C GLY A 345 23.53 -5.02 5.81
N VAL A 346 23.14 -3.87 6.36
CA VAL A 346 22.02 -3.77 7.34
C VAL A 346 20.68 -3.39 6.66
N GLY A 347 20.74 -2.97 5.40
CA GLY A 347 19.62 -2.40 4.65
C GLY A 347 18.36 -3.25 4.64
N GLY A 348 18.47 -4.56 4.45
CA GLY A 348 17.32 -5.45 4.40
C GLY A 348 16.50 -5.48 5.69
N ASN A 349 17.17 -5.51 6.84
CA ASN A 349 16.51 -5.54 8.15
C ASN A 349 15.78 -4.22 8.44
N VAL A 350 16.39 -3.08 8.13
CA VAL A 350 15.82 -1.75 8.42
C VAL A 350 14.67 -1.44 7.46
N LEU A 351 14.79 -1.81 6.19
CA LEU A 351 13.69 -1.67 5.23
C LEU A 351 12.52 -2.61 5.59
N GLY A 352 12.80 -3.82 6.09
CA GLY A 352 11.77 -4.70 6.64
C GLY A 352 11.04 -4.06 7.83
N LEU A 353 11.77 -3.39 8.73
CA LEU A 353 11.18 -2.64 9.85
C LEU A 353 10.34 -1.45 9.35
N SER A 354 10.74 -0.78 8.26
CA SER A 354 9.95 0.27 7.63
C SER A 354 8.60 -0.24 7.12
N ILE A 355 8.60 -1.40 6.47
CA ILE A 355 7.35 -2.05 6.02
C ILE A 355 6.48 -2.43 7.23
N SER A 356 7.08 -2.97 8.29
CA SER A 356 6.34 -3.31 9.53
C SER A 356 5.72 -2.07 10.18
N ALA A 357 6.43 -0.95 10.22
CA ALA A 357 5.90 0.32 10.71
C ALA A 357 4.71 0.81 9.86
N GLN A 358 4.80 0.69 8.54
CA GLN A 358 3.68 1.00 7.64
C GLN A 358 2.46 0.10 7.89
N TYR A 359 2.66 -1.20 8.15
CA TYR A 359 1.55 -2.09 8.51
C TYR A 359 0.85 -1.66 9.80
N VAL A 360 1.60 -1.18 10.81
CA VAL A 360 0.98 -0.61 12.03
C VAL A 360 0.05 0.55 11.65
N GLY A 361 0.51 1.46 10.78
CA GLY A 361 -0.33 2.55 10.28
C GLY A 361 -1.55 2.08 9.50
N GLN A 362 -1.38 1.07 8.63
CA GLN A 362 -2.47 0.49 7.83
C GLN A 362 -3.53 -0.23 8.67
N VAL A 363 -3.18 -0.73 9.84
CA VAL A 363 -4.13 -1.33 10.79
C VAL A 363 -4.77 -0.27 11.67
N ALA A 364 -3.95 0.60 12.27
CA ALA A 364 -4.44 1.61 13.20
C ALA A 364 -5.28 2.69 12.50
N GLY A 365 -4.96 3.04 11.26
CA GLY A 365 -5.66 4.05 10.46
C GLY A 365 -7.15 3.78 10.31
N PRO A 366 -7.56 2.65 9.71
CA PRO A 366 -8.97 2.32 9.52
C PRO A 366 -9.74 2.20 10.83
N LEU A 367 -9.12 1.65 11.88
CA LEU A 367 -9.74 1.52 13.20
C LEU A 367 -9.99 2.90 13.83
N ALA A 368 -8.97 3.77 13.82
CA ALA A 368 -9.10 5.12 14.35
C ALA A 368 -10.05 5.97 13.49
N GLY A 369 -9.93 5.91 12.16
CA GLY A 369 -10.80 6.62 11.23
C GLY A 369 -12.27 6.17 11.37
N GLY A 370 -12.50 4.86 11.50
CA GLY A 370 -13.81 4.29 11.75
C GLY A 370 -14.42 4.74 13.08
N PHE A 371 -13.63 4.73 14.16
CA PHE A 371 -14.08 5.18 15.48
C PHE A 371 -14.36 6.70 15.50
N VAL A 372 -13.40 7.51 15.08
CA VAL A 372 -13.52 8.97 15.08
C VAL A 372 -14.62 9.42 14.11
N GLY A 373 -14.65 8.86 12.91
CA GLY A 373 -15.65 9.19 11.90
C GLY A 373 -17.07 8.81 12.32
N GLY A 374 -17.22 7.68 13.03
CA GLY A 374 -18.50 7.22 13.52
C GLY A 374 -19.07 8.05 14.68
N HIS A 375 -18.22 8.53 15.61
CA HIS A 375 -18.65 9.23 16.82
C HIS A 375 -18.57 10.76 16.72
N PHE A 376 -17.55 11.27 16.04
CA PHE A 376 -17.25 12.71 15.95
C PHE A 376 -17.45 13.26 14.53
N GLY A 377 -17.80 12.40 13.58
CA GLY A 377 -18.05 12.75 12.18
C GLY A 377 -16.77 12.87 11.33
N MET A 378 -16.98 12.93 10.00
CA MET A 378 -15.89 12.94 9.03
C MET A 378 -14.97 14.15 9.12
N ARG A 379 -15.50 15.32 9.49
CA ARG A 379 -14.68 16.54 9.71
C ARG A 379 -13.60 16.31 10.75
N ALA A 380 -13.91 15.62 11.84
CA ALA A 380 -12.94 15.31 12.90
C ALA A 380 -11.82 14.39 12.38
N VAL A 381 -12.12 13.45 11.49
CA VAL A 381 -11.10 12.58 10.87
C VAL A 381 -10.14 13.40 10.01
N PHE A 382 -10.64 14.27 9.13
CA PHE A 382 -9.79 15.12 8.28
C PHE A 382 -8.93 16.07 9.11
N LEU A 383 -9.51 16.77 10.08
CA LEU A 383 -8.77 17.72 10.93
C LEU A 383 -7.78 17.01 11.84
N GLY A 384 -8.15 15.89 12.45
CA GLY A 384 -7.25 15.08 13.28
C GLY A 384 -6.07 14.54 12.46
N THR A 385 -6.33 14.05 11.26
CA THR A 385 -5.29 13.60 10.34
C THR A 385 -4.39 14.76 9.88
N SER A 386 -4.98 15.95 9.63
CA SER A 386 -4.22 17.17 9.30
C SER A 386 -3.25 17.54 10.43
N VAL A 387 -3.71 17.54 11.68
CA VAL A 387 -2.86 17.83 12.85
C VAL A 387 -1.72 16.79 12.94
N LEU A 388 -2.03 15.51 12.78
CA LEU A 388 -1.00 14.47 12.81
C LEU A 388 0.05 14.64 11.71
N MET A 389 -0.37 14.99 10.48
CA MET A 389 0.56 15.28 9.37
C MET A 389 1.41 16.51 9.65
N ALA A 390 0.82 17.57 10.22
CA ALA A 390 1.54 18.78 10.63
C ALA A 390 2.57 18.47 11.71
N LEU A 391 2.21 17.70 12.73
CA LEU A 391 3.13 17.25 13.78
C LEU A 391 4.26 16.40 13.18
N GLY A 392 3.95 15.52 12.22
CA GLY A 392 4.95 14.76 11.48
C GLY A 392 5.93 15.66 10.70
N ALA A 393 5.43 16.72 10.04
CA ALA A 393 6.27 17.70 9.34
C ALA A 393 7.19 18.44 10.31
N VAL A 394 6.65 18.94 11.41
CA VAL A 394 7.42 19.64 12.46
C VAL A 394 8.48 18.72 13.07
N TYR A 395 8.10 17.49 13.41
CA TYR A 395 9.04 16.50 13.96
C TYR A 395 10.21 16.24 13.02
N ASN A 396 9.93 15.99 11.74
CA ASN A 396 10.98 15.76 10.75
C ASN A 396 11.87 17.01 10.55
N TRP A 397 11.28 18.19 10.53
CA TRP A 397 12.04 19.45 10.44
C TRP A 397 12.97 19.65 11.63
N ILE A 398 12.51 19.38 12.87
CA ILE A 398 13.34 19.46 14.06
C ILE A 398 14.51 18.48 14.02
N VAL A 399 14.24 17.22 13.64
CA VAL A 399 15.29 16.18 13.56
C VAL A 399 16.35 16.57 12.52
N GLN A 400 15.90 17.04 11.34
CA GLN A 400 16.78 17.50 10.28
C GLN A 400 17.67 18.69 10.72
N THR A 401 17.08 19.71 11.35
CA THR A 401 17.78 20.94 11.77
C THR A 401 18.80 20.63 12.88
N ARG A 402 18.45 19.79 13.84
CA ARG A 402 19.38 19.37 14.91
C ARG A 402 20.58 18.63 14.35
N ARG A 403 20.35 17.76 13.36
CA ARG A 403 21.41 17.01 12.69
C ARG A 403 22.36 17.94 11.93
N ALA A 404 21.81 18.89 11.16
CA ALA A 404 22.62 19.85 10.41
C ALA A 404 23.53 20.68 11.34
N ARG A 405 23.00 21.11 12.50
CA ARG A 405 23.80 21.81 13.52
C ARG A 405 24.92 20.95 14.09
N HIS A 406 24.65 19.67 14.37
CA HIS A 406 25.67 18.76 14.92
C HIS A 406 26.84 18.57 13.94
N MET A 407 26.54 18.35 12.66
CA MET A 407 27.57 18.21 11.63
C MET A 407 28.40 19.49 11.44
N LEU A 408 27.79 20.68 11.58
CA LEU A 408 28.52 21.95 11.50
C LEU A 408 29.46 22.17 12.70
N LEU A 409 29.06 21.73 13.90
CA LEU A 409 29.91 21.80 15.08
C LEU A 409 31.11 20.85 14.98
N GLU A 410 30.91 19.62 14.51
CA GLU A 410 32.00 18.65 14.29
C GLU A 410 32.98 19.10 13.19
N ALA A 411 32.48 19.74 12.13
CA ALA A 411 33.31 20.30 11.06
C ALA A 411 34.07 21.57 11.44
N GLY A 412 33.62 22.30 12.47
CA GLY A 412 34.31 23.48 13.01
C GLY A 412 35.37 23.18 14.04
N GLU A 413 35.39 21.94 14.57
CA GLU A 413 36.39 21.47 15.54
C GLU A 413 37.57 20.69 14.89
N SER A 414 37.49 20.41 13.56
CA SER A 414 38.53 19.74 12.78
C SER A 414 39.34 20.77 11.95
#